data_af13612ebf1a74121ad1521e0f0ee571
#
_entry.id   af13612ebf1a74121ad1521e0f0ee571
#
_cell.length_a   1.000
_cell.length_b   1.000
_cell.length_c   1.000
_cell.angle_alpha   90.00
_cell.angle_beta   90.00
_cell.angle_gamma   90.00
#
_symmetry.space_group_name_H-M   'P 1'
#
loop_
_entity.id
_entity.type
_entity.pdbx_description
1 polymer ?
#
loop_
_entity_poly.entity_id
_entity_poly.type
_entity_poly.pdbx_seq_one_letter_code
_entity_poly.pdbx_strand_id
1 'polypeptide(L)'
;MTAPVRASRWTVLVAFGLLVACTQLLWLTFAAVTDQTSAALHVSQGAVGDLAVVEPLLFVVLAIPAGRWLDRHFGAALAAGAALTAAGSLLRVVDTHSFVWLMAGQLVVSAGQPLVLNASTKVAARYFPERERTTAISVASAAQFVGILAAALTSGPLVTAGGLTLLLTVHAVVTTVVAVVMVAALRLPAAFPVQAPAHESLAWLRRDRLLWKLAGLLFIGVGIFNAIATWLDSILTKFGHGSLSGPFIALTTAAGIAGAAVLPGLVSARNRRRALLVTATATTAIIFTLLALVHAPAVFGVALAVEGFVLLACLPVALEWSEVHAGPARAGTATGALLLAGNLGGVVLVLVVQAVVGNPYVALLVMAATALPGIAVALRLPDARQATAAQVPVSAKEPRA
;
A
#
# COMPACT_ATOMS: atom_id res chain seq x y z
N MET A 1 -9.48 4.50 -30.01
CA MET A 1 -8.08 4.13 -29.67
C MET A 1 -7.65 3.03 -30.61
N THR A 2 -6.57 3.22 -31.33
CA THR A 2 -5.98 2.24 -32.23
C THR A 2 -5.35 1.05 -31.45
N ALA A 3 -5.29 -0.14 -32.03
CA ALA A 3 -4.77 -1.35 -31.37
C ALA A 3 -3.38 -1.19 -30.71
N PRO A 4 -2.37 -0.50 -31.29
CA PRO A 4 -1.06 -0.32 -30.65
C PRO A 4 -1.12 0.51 -29.34
N VAL A 5 -2.00 1.52 -29.25
CA VAL A 5 -2.18 2.32 -28.02
C VAL A 5 -2.85 1.48 -26.92
N ARG A 6 -3.65 0.50 -27.29
CA ARG A 6 -4.31 -0.39 -26.33
C ARG A 6 -3.34 -1.40 -25.71
N ALA A 7 -2.42 -1.94 -26.46
CA ALA A 7 -1.37 -2.85 -25.95
C ALA A 7 -0.36 -2.10 -25.06
N SER A 8 0.06 -0.89 -25.46
CA SER A 8 1.02 -0.06 -24.75
C SER A 8 0.62 0.23 -23.29
N ARG A 9 -0.65 0.54 -23.01
CA ARG A 9 -1.10 0.89 -21.64
C ARG A 9 -1.01 -0.28 -20.66
N TRP A 10 -1.35 -1.50 -21.10
CA TRP A 10 -1.25 -2.70 -20.26
C TRP A 10 0.20 -3.09 -20.01
N THR A 11 1.08 -2.92 -21.00
CA THR A 11 2.53 -3.12 -20.83
C THR A 11 3.08 -2.20 -19.76
N VAL A 12 2.72 -0.91 -19.77
CA VAL A 12 3.12 0.04 -18.72
C VAL A 12 2.56 -0.36 -17.37
N LEU A 13 1.29 -0.76 -17.28
CA LEU A 13 0.67 -1.17 -16.02
C LEU A 13 1.31 -2.43 -15.43
N VAL A 14 1.62 -3.43 -16.27
CA VAL A 14 2.29 -4.66 -15.83
C VAL A 14 3.71 -4.35 -15.34
N ALA A 15 4.49 -3.59 -16.12
CA ALA A 15 5.84 -3.17 -15.70
C ALA A 15 5.80 -2.37 -14.39
N PHE A 16 4.84 -1.47 -14.26
CA PHE A 16 4.62 -0.69 -13.04
C PHE A 16 4.20 -1.57 -11.85
N GLY A 17 3.24 -2.48 -12.04
CA GLY A 17 2.81 -3.41 -11.00
C GLY A 17 3.95 -4.32 -10.52
N LEU A 18 4.79 -4.80 -11.43
CA LEU A 18 5.99 -5.56 -11.07
C LEU A 18 6.98 -4.71 -10.25
N LEU A 19 7.19 -3.44 -10.63
CA LEU A 19 8.05 -2.54 -9.86
C LEU A 19 7.47 -2.28 -8.45
N VAL A 20 6.17 -2.05 -8.34
CA VAL A 20 5.46 -1.92 -7.06
C VAL A 20 5.64 -3.19 -6.22
N ALA A 21 5.48 -4.38 -6.80
CA ALA A 21 5.70 -5.64 -6.09
C ALA A 21 7.16 -5.78 -5.62
N CYS A 22 8.14 -5.38 -6.45
CA CYS A 22 9.56 -5.39 -6.06
C CYS A 22 9.85 -4.48 -4.86
N THR A 23 9.23 -3.28 -4.77
CA THR A 23 9.43 -2.42 -3.59
C THR A 23 8.97 -3.10 -2.31
N GLN A 24 7.83 -3.79 -2.33
CA GLN A 24 7.29 -4.49 -1.18
C GLN A 24 8.06 -5.78 -0.85
N LEU A 25 8.51 -6.51 -1.87
CA LEU A 25 9.41 -7.66 -1.74
C LEU A 25 10.69 -7.25 -0.99
N LEU A 26 11.32 -6.14 -1.40
CA LEU A 26 12.54 -5.63 -0.81
C LEU A 26 12.33 -5.10 0.61
N TRP A 27 11.18 -4.52 0.90
CA TRP A 27 10.82 -4.05 2.24
C TRP A 27 10.80 -5.20 3.25
N LEU A 28 10.09 -6.27 2.94
CA LEU A 28 9.87 -7.39 3.86
C LEU A 28 10.81 -8.58 3.64
N THR A 29 11.90 -8.39 2.86
CA THR A 29 12.90 -9.42 2.60
C THR A 29 13.33 -10.16 3.87
N PHE A 30 13.60 -9.44 4.95
CA PHE A 30 14.17 -10.00 6.18
C PHE A 30 13.13 -10.44 7.21
N ALA A 31 11.86 -10.03 7.04
CA ALA A 31 10.80 -10.32 8.03
C ALA A 31 10.55 -11.83 8.23
N ALA A 32 10.65 -12.61 7.14
CA ALA A 32 10.47 -14.07 7.19
C ALA A 32 11.74 -14.85 7.59
N VAL A 33 12.88 -14.17 7.70
CA VAL A 33 14.21 -14.79 7.93
C VAL A 33 15.03 -14.01 8.98
N THR A 34 14.35 -13.39 9.94
CA THR A 34 14.97 -12.54 10.98
C THR A 34 16.04 -13.28 11.76
N ASP A 35 15.77 -14.51 12.21
CA ASP A 35 16.69 -15.30 13.01
C ASP A 35 17.94 -15.69 12.21
N GLN A 36 17.75 -16.16 10.97
CA GLN A 36 18.87 -16.55 10.09
C GLN A 36 19.73 -15.33 9.74
N THR A 37 19.07 -14.17 9.51
CA THR A 37 19.77 -12.91 9.22
C THR A 37 20.56 -12.41 10.44
N SER A 38 19.96 -12.44 11.63
CA SER A 38 20.61 -12.08 12.90
C SER A 38 21.85 -12.94 13.14
N ALA A 39 21.74 -14.27 12.97
CA ALA A 39 22.86 -15.19 13.13
C ALA A 39 23.95 -14.96 12.08
N ALA A 40 23.61 -14.77 10.82
CA ALA A 40 24.58 -14.60 9.72
C ALA A 40 25.35 -13.28 9.81
N LEU A 41 24.73 -12.22 10.34
CA LEU A 41 25.33 -10.89 10.46
C LEU A 41 25.93 -10.62 11.86
N HIS A 42 25.75 -11.53 12.81
CA HIS A 42 26.16 -11.36 14.21
C HIS A 42 25.57 -10.08 14.85
N VAL A 43 24.31 -9.75 14.55
CA VAL A 43 23.60 -8.61 15.11
C VAL A 43 22.37 -9.06 15.88
N SER A 44 21.76 -8.18 16.67
CA SER A 44 20.49 -8.49 17.36
C SER A 44 19.33 -8.61 16.36
N GLN A 45 18.29 -9.36 16.72
CA GLN A 45 17.03 -9.41 15.97
C GLN A 45 16.39 -8.01 15.83
N GLY A 46 16.56 -7.13 16.84
CA GLY A 46 16.13 -5.74 16.78
C GLY A 46 16.81 -4.97 15.66
N ALA A 47 18.13 -5.14 15.48
CA ALA A 47 18.84 -4.50 14.36
C ALA A 47 18.34 -5.00 13.00
N VAL A 48 17.97 -6.29 12.87
CA VAL A 48 17.34 -6.80 11.64
C VAL A 48 15.95 -6.17 11.47
N GLY A 49 15.19 -5.99 12.54
CA GLY A 49 13.91 -5.30 12.54
C GLY A 49 14.00 -3.85 12.06
N ASP A 50 15.09 -3.13 12.38
CA ASP A 50 15.34 -1.76 11.93
C ASP A 50 15.38 -1.66 10.39
N LEU A 51 15.81 -2.71 9.69
CA LEU A 51 15.76 -2.75 8.22
C LEU A 51 14.33 -2.62 7.68
N ALA A 52 13.34 -3.14 8.39
CA ALA A 52 11.94 -3.00 7.98
C ALA A 52 11.33 -1.65 8.41
N VAL A 53 11.78 -1.08 9.54
CA VAL A 53 11.25 0.17 10.10
C VAL A 53 11.70 1.41 9.30
N VAL A 54 12.89 1.37 8.69
CA VAL A 54 13.45 2.46 7.88
C VAL A 54 12.50 2.89 6.76
N GLU A 55 11.80 1.95 6.12
CA GLU A 55 10.95 2.23 4.97
C GLU A 55 9.75 3.12 5.30
N PRO A 56 8.86 2.76 6.25
CA PRO A 56 7.75 3.63 6.61
C PRO A 56 8.22 4.98 7.19
N LEU A 57 9.37 5.05 7.87
CA LEU A 57 9.92 6.31 8.35
C LEU A 57 10.33 7.24 7.21
N LEU A 58 11.09 6.74 6.22
CA LEU A 58 11.46 7.53 5.04
C LEU A 58 10.24 7.87 4.19
N PHE A 59 9.26 6.96 4.12
CA PHE A 59 8.00 7.24 3.42
C PHE A 59 7.28 8.45 4.02
N VAL A 60 7.16 8.55 5.33
CA VAL A 60 6.52 9.69 6.01
C VAL A 60 7.20 11.02 5.63
N VAL A 61 8.53 11.04 5.56
CA VAL A 61 9.29 12.25 5.21
C VAL A 61 9.19 12.58 3.73
N LEU A 62 9.27 11.58 2.85
CA LEU A 62 9.43 11.76 1.42
C LEU A 62 8.13 11.71 0.62
N ALA A 63 7.00 11.25 1.18
CA ALA A 63 5.74 11.05 0.45
C ALA A 63 5.26 12.31 -0.28
N ILE A 64 5.20 13.44 0.41
CA ILE A 64 4.72 14.70 -0.19
C ILE A 64 5.72 15.27 -1.22
N PRO A 65 7.04 15.37 -0.94
CA PRO A 65 8.02 15.75 -1.95
C PRO A 65 7.98 14.87 -3.21
N ALA A 66 7.90 13.54 -3.04
CA ALA A 66 7.83 12.58 -4.13
C ALA A 66 6.54 12.77 -4.96
N GLY A 67 5.39 12.92 -4.30
CA GLY A 67 4.11 13.20 -4.96
C GLY A 67 4.16 14.48 -5.81
N ARG A 68 4.74 15.57 -5.28
CA ARG A 68 4.92 16.81 -6.02
C ARG A 68 5.88 16.67 -7.19
N TRP A 69 6.94 15.89 -7.04
CA TRP A 69 7.87 15.63 -8.15
C TRP A 69 7.18 14.82 -9.25
N LEU A 70 6.42 13.79 -8.89
CA LEU A 70 5.58 13.02 -9.82
C LEU A 70 4.54 13.91 -10.54
N ASP A 71 3.92 14.84 -9.84
CA ASP A 71 2.94 15.74 -10.45
C ASP A 71 3.58 16.64 -11.52
N ARG A 72 4.82 17.09 -11.31
CA ARG A 72 5.54 17.98 -12.22
C ARG A 72 6.31 17.24 -13.33
N HIS A 73 6.98 16.14 -12.98
CA HIS A 73 7.95 15.46 -13.85
C HIS A 73 7.76 13.93 -13.76
N PHE A 74 6.56 13.46 -14.09
CA PHE A 74 6.15 12.06 -13.91
C PHE A 74 7.19 11.04 -14.38
N GLY A 75 7.65 11.15 -15.64
CA GLY A 75 8.60 10.18 -16.23
C GLY A 75 9.94 10.14 -15.49
N ALA A 76 10.51 11.31 -15.20
CA ALA A 76 11.79 11.42 -14.49
C ALA A 76 11.68 10.93 -13.03
N ALA A 77 10.59 11.29 -12.34
CA ALA A 77 10.36 10.89 -10.95
C ALA A 77 10.17 9.37 -10.82
N LEU A 78 9.36 8.77 -11.69
CA LEU A 78 9.15 7.32 -11.67
C LEU A 78 10.40 6.55 -12.11
N ALA A 79 11.15 7.05 -13.10
CA ALA A 79 12.44 6.47 -13.49
C ALA A 79 13.46 6.55 -12.35
N ALA A 80 13.50 7.66 -11.61
CA ALA A 80 14.35 7.79 -10.42
C ALA A 80 13.93 6.80 -9.32
N GLY A 81 12.63 6.62 -9.09
CA GLY A 81 12.11 5.60 -8.17
C GLY A 81 12.57 4.19 -8.55
N ALA A 82 12.45 3.81 -9.83
CA ALA A 82 12.91 2.54 -10.35
C ALA A 82 14.44 2.37 -10.19
N ALA A 83 15.21 3.41 -10.53
CA ALA A 83 16.67 3.41 -10.42
C ALA A 83 17.13 3.28 -8.95
N LEU A 84 16.52 4.01 -8.01
CA LEU A 84 16.82 3.91 -6.59
C LEU A 84 16.47 2.52 -6.04
N THR A 85 15.34 1.94 -6.43
CA THR A 85 14.95 0.59 -6.02
C THR A 85 15.97 -0.45 -6.51
N ALA A 86 16.42 -0.37 -7.76
CA ALA A 86 17.45 -1.24 -8.31
C ALA A 86 18.82 -0.99 -7.65
N ALA A 87 19.26 0.26 -7.54
CA ALA A 87 20.54 0.60 -6.94
C ALA A 87 20.63 0.14 -5.47
N GLY A 88 19.57 0.36 -4.68
CA GLY A 88 19.52 -0.11 -3.30
C GLY A 88 19.52 -1.62 -3.18
N SER A 89 18.84 -2.35 -4.07
CA SER A 89 18.90 -3.81 -4.09
C SER A 89 20.29 -4.34 -4.45
N LEU A 90 21.00 -3.69 -5.38
CA LEU A 90 22.39 -4.02 -5.75
C LEU A 90 23.37 -3.70 -4.61
N LEU A 91 23.18 -2.58 -3.89
CA LEU A 91 24.01 -2.24 -2.74
C LEU A 91 23.99 -3.32 -1.65
N ARG A 92 22.83 -3.98 -1.44
CA ARG A 92 22.74 -5.10 -0.48
C ARG A 92 23.57 -6.32 -0.88
N VAL A 93 23.97 -6.45 -2.14
CA VAL A 93 24.76 -7.58 -2.66
C VAL A 93 26.25 -7.29 -2.63
N VAL A 94 26.67 -6.04 -2.43
CA VAL A 94 28.10 -5.66 -2.37
C VAL A 94 28.83 -6.43 -1.27
N ASP A 95 28.22 -6.51 -0.08
CA ASP A 95 28.69 -7.37 0.99
C ASP A 95 27.49 -7.90 1.79
N THR A 96 27.09 -9.12 1.52
CA THR A 96 25.92 -9.77 2.11
C THR A 96 26.10 -10.17 3.58
N HIS A 97 27.33 -10.02 4.12
CA HIS A 97 27.68 -10.31 5.51
C HIS A 97 27.88 -9.01 6.33
N SER A 98 27.70 -7.84 5.72
CA SER A 98 27.83 -6.55 6.39
C SER A 98 26.47 -5.89 6.60
N PHE A 99 26.07 -5.72 7.85
CA PHE A 99 24.85 -4.99 8.22
C PHE A 99 24.84 -3.55 7.66
N VAL A 100 26.01 -2.91 7.58
CA VAL A 100 26.14 -1.53 7.06
C VAL A 100 25.75 -1.46 5.59
N TRP A 101 26.18 -2.40 4.75
CA TRP A 101 25.80 -2.45 3.33
C TRP A 101 24.32 -2.80 3.16
N LEU A 102 23.77 -3.69 3.98
CA LEU A 102 22.35 -3.99 3.98
C LEU A 102 21.51 -2.77 4.35
N MET A 103 21.89 -2.07 5.42
CA MET A 103 21.20 -0.84 5.84
C MET A 103 21.32 0.29 4.81
N ALA A 104 22.53 0.50 4.24
CA ALA A 104 22.71 1.49 3.17
C ALA A 104 21.83 1.18 1.97
N GLY A 105 21.78 -0.06 1.51
CA GLY A 105 20.89 -0.48 0.44
C GLY A 105 19.42 -0.33 0.80
N GLN A 106 19.03 -0.64 2.05
CA GLN A 106 17.67 -0.44 2.55
C GLN A 106 17.25 1.03 2.51
N LEU A 107 18.11 1.95 2.96
CA LEU A 107 17.87 3.39 2.91
C LEU A 107 17.62 3.87 1.48
N VAL A 108 18.41 3.39 0.51
CA VAL A 108 18.26 3.76 -0.91
C VAL A 108 16.97 3.20 -1.50
N VAL A 109 16.61 1.93 -1.21
CA VAL A 109 15.31 1.35 -1.61
C VAL A 109 14.17 2.16 -1.05
N SER A 110 14.22 2.45 0.26
CA SER A 110 13.18 3.19 0.99
C SER A 110 12.99 4.62 0.46
N ALA A 111 14.07 5.26 -0.02
CA ALA A 111 13.99 6.58 -0.66
C ALA A 111 13.29 6.50 -2.05
N GLY A 112 13.43 5.39 -2.76
CA GLY A 112 12.77 5.15 -4.04
C GLY A 112 11.27 4.85 -3.92
N GLN A 113 10.86 4.22 -2.84
CA GLN A 113 9.49 3.71 -2.66
C GLN A 113 8.39 4.78 -2.79
N PRO A 114 8.47 5.97 -2.18
CA PRO A 114 7.44 7.00 -2.36
C PRO A 114 7.28 7.47 -3.81
N LEU A 115 8.36 7.46 -4.61
CA LEU A 115 8.30 7.78 -6.04
C LEU A 115 7.56 6.69 -6.84
N VAL A 116 7.63 5.44 -6.40
CA VAL A 116 6.93 4.32 -7.04
C VAL A 116 5.48 4.29 -6.58
N LEU A 117 5.20 4.20 -5.28
CA LEU A 117 3.84 4.00 -4.79
C LEU A 117 2.91 5.17 -5.07
N ASN A 118 3.38 6.42 -4.94
CA ASN A 118 2.58 7.60 -5.23
C ASN A 118 2.26 7.74 -6.73
N ALA A 119 2.97 7.02 -7.62
CA ALA A 119 2.71 7.03 -9.05
C ALA A 119 1.46 6.24 -9.46
N SER A 120 0.85 5.42 -8.58
CA SER A 120 -0.24 4.50 -8.91
C SER A 120 -1.42 5.20 -9.60
N THR A 121 -1.90 6.28 -9.04
CA THR A 121 -3.01 7.08 -9.61
C THR A 121 -2.59 7.86 -10.85
N LYS A 122 -1.33 8.31 -10.92
CA LYS A 122 -0.77 9.00 -12.09
C LYS A 122 -0.62 8.07 -13.29
N VAL A 123 -0.17 6.83 -13.09
CA VAL A 123 -0.12 5.80 -14.13
C VAL A 123 -1.52 5.57 -14.69
N ALA A 124 -2.52 5.38 -13.82
CA ALA A 124 -3.90 5.21 -14.22
C ALA A 124 -4.41 6.43 -15.03
N ALA A 125 -4.19 7.65 -14.53
CA ALA A 125 -4.66 8.87 -15.18
C ALA A 125 -4.01 9.13 -16.56
N ARG A 126 -2.73 8.78 -16.74
CA ARG A 126 -1.98 9.07 -17.97
C ARG A 126 -2.17 8.03 -19.07
N TYR A 127 -2.37 6.77 -18.70
CA TYR A 127 -2.39 5.66 -19.66
C TYR A 127 -3.79 5.07 -19.88
N PHE A 128 -4.74 5.30 -18.95
CA PHE A 128 -6.07 4.69 -19.01
C PHE A 128 -7.20 5.71 -19.17
N PRO A 129 -8.25 5.38 -19.96
CA PRO A 129 -9.47 6.18 -19.99
C PRO A 129 -10.15 6.13 -18.61
N GLU A 130 -10.91 7.13 -18.28
CA GLU A 130 -11.53 7.32 -16.95
C GLU A 130 -12.27 6.06 -16.45
N ARG A 131 -13.04 5.42 -17.33
CA ARG A 131 -13.79 4.18 -17.01
C ARG A 131 -12.92 2.98 -16.60
N GLU A 132 -11.62 2.98 -16.91
CA GLU A 132 -10.70 1.88 -16.64
C GLU A 132 -9.66 2.23 -15.55
N ARG A 133 -9.63 3.47 -15.06
CA ARG A 133 -8.66 3.93 -14.04
C ARG A 133 -8.80 3.17 -12.73
N THR A 134 -10.03 2.89 -12.30
CA THR A 134 -10.28 2.07 -11.11
C THR A 134 -9.60 0.72 -11.21
N THR A 135 -9.71 0.04 -12.35
CA THR A 135 -9.04 -1.25 -12.60
C THR A 135 -7.52 -1.11 -12.54
N ALA A 136 -6.96 -0.08 -13.18
CA ALA A 136 -5.51 0.16 -13.17
C ALA A 136 -4.98 0.43 -11.75
N ILE A 137 -5.69 1.24 -10.95
CA ILE A 137 -5.34 1.51 -9.55
C ILE A 137 -5.47 0.24 -8.70
N SER A 138 -6.51 -0.56 -8.92
CA SER A 138 -6.71 -1.84 -8.22
C SER A 138 -5.57 -2.82 -8.49
N VAL A 139 -5.14 -2.96 -9.75
CA VAL A 139 -4.01 -3.81 -10.13
C VAL A 139 -2.71 -3.33 -9.46
N ALA A 140 -2.45 -2.03 -9.49
CA ALA A 140 -1.28 -1.45 -8.83
C ALA A 140 -1.30 -1.65 -7.31
N SER A 141 -2.47 -1.50 -6.66
CA SER A 141 -2.62 -1.73 -5.22
C SER A 141 -2.50 -3.22 -4.86
N ALA A 142 -3.09 -4.11 -5.66
CA ALA A 142 -2.95 -5.56 -5.46
C ALA A 142 -1.48 -6.01 -5.60
N ALA A 143 -0.73 -5.39 -6.50
CA ALA A 143 0.69 -5.69 -6.70
C ALA A 143 1.54 -5.45 -5.44
N GLN A 144 1.17 -4.49 -4.57
CA GLN A 144 1.82 -4.28 -3.28
C GLN A 144 1.72 -5.56 -2.41
N PHE A 145 0.53 -6.11 -2.29
CA PHE A 145 0.29 -7.30 -1.48
C PHE A 145 0.92 -8.56 -2.10
N VAL A 146 0.99 -8.64 -3.44
CA VAL A 146 1.72 -9.69 -4.15
C VAL A 146 3.21 -9.63 -3.79
N GLY A 147 3.82 -8.45 -3.72
CA GLY A 147 5.20 -8.28 -3.28
C GLY A 147 5.45 -8.72 -1.84
N ILE A 148 4.54 -8.36 -0.93
CA ILE A 148 4.57 -8.81 0.48
C ILE A 148 4.50 -10.34 0.57
N LEU A 149 3.56 -10.94 -0.14
CA LEU A 149 3.39 -12.39 -0.18
C LEU A 149 4.60 -13.09 -0.80
N ALA A 150 5.17 -12.53 -1.87
CA ALA A 150 6.39 -13.05 -2.49
C ALA A 150 7.57 -13.04 -1.51
N ALA A 151 7.78 -11.96 -0.74
CA ALA A 151 8.80 -11.92 0.30
C ALA A 151 8.61 -13.04 1.33
N ALA A 152 7.38 -13.20 1.84
CA ALA A 152 7.06 -14.21 2.84
C ALA A 152 7.29 -15.65 2.34
N LEU A 153 6.96 -15.93 1.08
CA LEU A 153 7.05 -17.27 0.50
C LEU A 153 8.45 -17.63 -0.03
N THR A 154 9.23 -16.63 -0.47
CA THR A 154 10.52 -16.92 -1.16
C THR A 154 11.73 -16.73 -0.27
N SER A 155 11.70 -15.86 0.76
CA SER A 155 12.88 -15.56 1.57
C SER A 155 13.40 -16.77 2.32
N GLY A 156 12.54 -17.52 3.01
CA GLY A 156 12.94 -18.73 3.75
C GLY A 156 13.60 -19.79 2.86
N PRO A 157 12.94 -20.28 1.80
CA PRO A 157 13.52 -21.23 0.85
C PRO A 157 14.84 -20.77 0.22
N LEU A 158 14.97 -19.49 -0.15
CA LEU A 158 16.21 -18.97 -0.73
C LEU A 158 17.35 -18.94 0.28
N VAL A 159 17.07 -18.54 1.54
CA VAL A 159 18.09 -18.59 2.61
C VAL A 159 18.51 -20.03 2.91
N THR A 160 17.58 -20.97 2.95
CA THR A 160 17.88 -22.38 3.16
C THR A 160 18.74 -22.96 2.03
N ALA A 161 18.51 -22.54 0.78
CA ALA A 161 19.20 -23.06 -0.40
C ALA A 161 20.62 -22.48 -0.59
N GLY A 162 20.86 -21.23 -0.20
CA GLY A 162 22.16 -20.57 -0.47
C GLY A 162 22.46 -19.36 0.41
N GLY A 163 21.85 -19.28 1.60
CA GLY A 163 22.08 -18.21 2.56
C GLY A 163 21.56 -16.84 2.11
N LEU A 164 21.97 -15.82 2.84
CA LEU A 164 21.63 -14.44 2.53
C LEU A 164 22.13 -14.01 1.15
N THR A 165 23.26 -14.51 0.70
CA THR A 165 23.84 -14.18 -0.61
C THR A 165 22.91 -14.57 -1.75
N LEU A 166 22.35 -15.79 -1.74
CA LEU A 166 21.40 -16.21 -2.77
C LEU A 166 20.11 -15.38 -2.70
N LEU A 167 19.55 -15.20 -1.51
CA LEU A 167 18.34 -14.38 -1.32
C LEU A 167 18.51 -12.99 -1.90
N LEU A 168 19.55 -12.26 -1.49
CA LEU A 168 19.79 -10.89 -1.89
C LEU A 168 20.13 -10.76 -3.38
N THR A 169 20.90 -11.71 -3.92
CA THR A 169 21.24 -11.74 -5.35
C THR A 169 20.00 -11.96 -6.21
N VAL A 170 19.13 -12.91 -5.87
CA VAL A 170 17.89 -13.17 -6.60
C VAL A 170 16.98 -11.94 -6.57
N HIS A 171 16.79 -11.34 -5.39
CA HIS A 171 15.99 -10.12 -5.27
C HIS A 171 16.59 -8.95 -6.08
N ALA A 172 17.91 -8.76 -6.07
CA ALA A 172 18.60 -7.72 -6.81
C ALA A 172 18.47 -7.90 -8.34
N VAL A 173 18.65 -9.13 -8.83
CA VAL A 173 18.50 -9.45 -10.27
C VAL A 173 17.08 -9.19 -10.73
N VAL A 174 16.07 -9.74 -10.02
CA VAL A 174 14.66 -9.55 -10.37
C VAL A 174 14.30 -8.07 -10.37
N THR A 175 14.67 -7.34 -9.32
CA THR A 175 14.37 -5.92 -9.19
C THR A 175 15.05 -5.08 -10.26
N THR A 176 16.31 -5.38 -10.60
CA THR A 176 17.05 -4.66 -11.64
C THR A 176 16.41 -4.88 -13.01
N VAL A 177 16.07 -6.13 -13.34
CA VAL A 177 15.36 -6.44 -14.60
C VAL A 177 14.02 -5.68 -14.67
N VAL A 178 13.24 -5.72 -13.61
CA VAL A 178 11.94 -5.00 -13.55
C VAL A 178 12.13 -3.49 -13.66
N ALA A 179 13.14 -2.92 -13.01
CA ALA A 179 13.43 -1.49 -13.11
C ALA A 179 13.81 -1.08 -14.54
N VAL A 180 14.64 -1.87 -15.22
CA VAL A 180 14.99 -1.65 -16.65
C VAL A 180 13.75 -1.73 -17.53
N VAL A 181 12.91 -2.75 -17.35
CA VAL A 181 11.65 -2.91 -18.09
C VAL A 181 10.72 -1.71 -17.83
N MET A 182 10.62 -1.23 -16.59
CA MET A 182 9.80 -0.06 -16.26
C MET A 182 10.31 1.20 -16.95
N VAL A 183 11.64 1.46 -16.89
CA VAL A 183 12.25 2.61 -17.57
C VAL A 183 12.06 2.54 -19.08
N ALA A 184 12.18 1.35 -19.67
CA ALA A 184 11.87 1.14 -21.09
C ALA A 184 10.39 1.39 -21.41
N ALA A 185 9.48 0.92 -20.55
CA ALA A 185 8.04 1.13 -20.71
C ALA A 185 7.63 2.62 -20.63
N LEU A 186 8.38 3.46 -19.90
CA LEU A 186 8.14 4.90 -19.86
C LEU A 186 8.39 5.63 -21.21
N ARG A 187 9.06 4.99 -22.16
CA ARG A 187 9.22 5.51 -23.53
C ARG A 187 7.94 5.34 -24.37
N LEU A 188 7.01 4.50 -23.93
CA LEU A 188 5.73 4.32 -24.60
C LEU A 188 4.85 5.57 -24.45
N PRO A 189 4.14 6.00 -25.50
CA PRO A 189 3.36 7.22 -25.47
C PRO A 189 2.21 7.12 -24.47
N ALA A 190 2.03 8.16 -23.67
CA ALA A 190 0.88 8.32 -22.78
C ALA A 190 -0.33 8.76 -23.61
N ALA A 191 -1.45 8.04 -23.47
CA ALA A 191 -2.68 8.34 -24.21
C ALA A 191 -3.37 9.62 -23.70
N PHE A 192 -3.14 9.99 -22.42
CA PHE A 192 -3.76 11.13 -21.75
C PHE A 192 -2.67 11.97 -21.07
N PRO A 193 -1.96 12.83 -21.83
CA PRO A 193 -0.94 13.69 -21.25
C PRO A 193 -1.59 14.67 -20.25
N VAL A 194 -1.05 14.69 -19.04
CA VAL A 194 -1.52 15.58 -17.97
C VAL A 194 -0.49 16.70 -17.80
N GLN A 195 -0.90 17.95 -17.94
CA GLN A 195 -0.05 19.08 -17.65
C GLN A 195 0.09 19.26 -16.14
N ALA A 196 1.32 19.51 -15.69
CA ALA A 196 1.57 19.83 -14.30
C ALA A 196 0.95 21.20 -13.95
N PRO A 197 0.38 21.35 -12.75
CA PRO A 197 -0.03 22.67 -12.28
C PRO A 197 1.20 23.56 -12.13
N ALA A 198 1.13 24.79 -12.63
CA ALA A 198 2.14 25.80 -12.35
C ALA A 198 2.17 26.03 -10.83
N HIS A 199 3.32 26.36 -10.26
CA HIS A 199 3.63 26.64 -8.85
C HIS A 199 2.44 26.66 -7.87
N GLU A 200 1.95 25.48 -7.49
CA GLU A 200 0.82 25.37 -6.59
C GLU A 200 1.27 25.17 -5.14
N SER A 201 0.72 25.96 -4.23
CA SER A 201 0.95 25.78 -2.79
C SER A 201 0.20 24.56 -2.27
N LEU A 202 0.64 23.93 -1.19
CA LEU A 202 -0.08 22.82 -0.54
C LEU A 202 -1.35 23.26 0.23
N ALA A 203 -1.74 24.53 0.10
CA ALA A 203 -2.90 25.06 0.81
C ALA A 203 -4.22 24.35 0.45
N TRP A 204 -4.35 23.89 -0.81
CA TRP A 204 -5.50 23.11 -1.24
C TRP A 204 -5.63 21.79 -0.45
N LEU A 205 -4.52 21.06 -0.27
CA LEU A 205 -4.50 19.78 0.47
C LEU A 205 -4.92 19.98 1.93
N ARG A 206 -4.44 21.05 2.58
CA ARG A 206 -4.79 21.36 3.97
C ARG A 206 -6.28 21.68 4.17
N ARG A 207 -6.93 22.22 3.15
CA ARG A 207 -8.34 22.62 3.19
C ARG A 207 -9.31 21.55 2.70
N ASP A 208 -8.80 20.50 2.08
CA ASP A 208 -9.64 19.46 1.47
C ASP A 208 -10.15 18.44 2.50
N ARG A 209 -11.40 18.61 2.88
CA ARG A 209 -12.06 17.77 3.89
C ARG A 209 -12.24 16.32 3.44
N LEU A 210 -12.37 16.05 2.14
CA LEU A 210 -12.53 14.69 1.64
C LEU A 210 -11.20 13.93 1.76
N LEU A 211 -10.10 14.52 1.32
CA LEU A 211 -8.79 13.90 1.40
C LEU A 211 -8.38 13.62 2.85
N TRP A 212 -8.69 14.51 3.79
CA TRP A 212 -8.44 14.26 5.22
C TRP A 212 -9.27 13.12 5.79
N LYS A 213 -10.54 12.97 5.36
CA LYS A 213 -11.37 11.82 5.76
C LYS A 213 -10.81 10.50 5.20
N LEU A 214 -10.42 10.49 3.93
CA LEU A 214 -9.81 9.32 3.30
C LEU A 214 -8.45 8.98 3.95
N ALA A 215 -7.64 9.98 4.23
CA ALA A 215 -6.38 9.83 4.96
C ALA A 215 -6.59 9.22 6.37
N GLY A 216 -7.59 9.69 7.11
CA GLY A 216 -7.95 9.12 8.41
C GLY A 216 -8.42 7.66 8.33
N LEU A 217 -9.16 7.31 7.28
CA LEU A 217 -9.58 5.93 7.05
C LEU A 217 -8.41 5.03 6.67
N LEU A 218 -7.46 5.52 5.86
CA LEU A 218 -6.25 4.76 5.55
C LEU A 218 -5.30 4.66 6.76
N PHE A 219 -5.22 5.70 7.59
CA PHE A 219 -4.49 5.64 8.87
C PHE A 219 -4.98 4.48 9.74
N ILE A 220 -6.30 4.33 9.88
CA ILE A 220 -6.91 3.25 10.66
C ILE A 220 -6.73 1.90 9.94
N GLY A 221 -7.10 1.81 8.66
CA GLY A 221 -7.13 0.54 7.93
C GLY A 221 -5.74 -0.08 7.73
N VAL A 222 -4.76 0.70 7.26
CA VAL A 222 -3.37 0.25 7.12
C VAL A 222 -2.75 -0.01 8.49
N GLY A 223 -3.11 0.81 9.47
CA GLY A 223 -2.66 0.63 10.85
C GLY A 223 -3.11 -0.70 11.46
N ILE A 224 -4.38 -1.05 11.30
CA ILE A 224 -4.93 -2.33 11.77
C ILE A 224 -4.28 -3.51 11.04
N PHE A 225 -4.13 -3.42 9.71
CA PHE A 225 -3.47 -4.48 8.94
C PHE A 225 -2.03 -4.71 9.43
N ASN A 226 -1.26 -3.65 9.63
CA ASN A 226 0.12 -3.75 10.13
C ASN A 226 0.17 -4.28 11.57
N ALA A 227 -0.77 -3.88 12.43
CA ALA A 227 -0.84 -4.38 13.80
C ALA A 227 -1.15 -5.89 13.83
N ILE A 228 -2.08 -6.38 12.99
CA ILE A 228 -2.34 -7.81 12.83
C ILE A 228 -1.09 -8.52 12.33
N ALA A 229 -0.52 -8.06 11.23
CA ALA A 229 0.65 -8.69 10.61
C ALA A 229 1.84 -8.80 11.59
N THR A 230 1.96 -7.84 12.52
CA THR A 230 3.04 -7.81 13.51
C THR A 230 2.74 -8.65 14.74
N TRP A 231 1.52 -8.61 15.27
CA TRP A 231 1.21 -9.13 16.60
C TRP A 231 0.34 -10.39 16.62
N LEU A 232 -0.13 -10.87 15.45
CA LEU A 232 -0.98 -12.05 15.37
C LEU A 232 -0.33 -13.28 16.00
N ASP A 233 0.96 -13.47 15.81
CA ASP A 233 1.70 -14.58 16.40
C ASP A 233 1.66 -14.55 17.93
N SER A 234 1.96 -13.39 18.51
CA SER A 234 1.92 -13.20 19.97
C SER A 234 0.51 -13.41 20.53
N ILE A 235 -0.53 -12.97 19.82
CA ILE A 235 -1.92 -13.15 20.22
C ILE A 235 -2.32 -14.62 20.16
N LEU A 236 -2.05 -15.30 19.04
CA LEU A 236 -2.42 -16.70 18.84
C LEU A 236 -1.63 -17.64 19.75
N THR A 237 -0.37 -17.36 20.02
CA THR A 237 0.46 -18.15 20.96
C THR A 237 -0.18 -18.17 22.34
N LYS A 238 -0.74 -17.04 22.80
CA LYS A 238 -1.43 -16.96 24.10
C LYS A 238 -2.77 -17.69 24.13
N PHE A 239 -3.39 -17.90 22.97
CA PHE A 239 -4.58 -18.76 22.83
C PHE A 239 -4.23 -20.24 22.54
N GLY A 240 -2.94 -20.61 22.52
CA GLY A 240 -2.48 -21.96 22.25
C GLY A 240 -2.42 -22.33 20.75
N HIS A 241 -2.47 -21.33 19.85
CA HIS A 241 -2.55 -21.53 18.40
C HIS A 241 -1.43 -20.84 17.60
N GLY A 242 -0.25 -20.60 18.21
CA GLY A 242 0.86 -19.85 17.60
C GLY A 242 1.32 -20.39 16.24
N SER A 243 1.29 -21.73 16.05
CA SER A 243 1.67 -22.35 14.77
C SER A 243 0.78 -21.97 13.58
N LEU A 244 -0.40 -21.36 13.82
CA LEU A 244 -1.35 -20.93 12.79
C LEU A 244 -1.16 -19.46 12.38
N SER A 245 -0.27 -18.70 13.01
CA SER A 245 -0.07 -17.27 12.72
C SER A 245 0.36 -17.04 11.27
N GLY A 246 1.39 -17.72 10.79
CA GLY A 246 1.85 -17.63 9.41
C GLY A 246 0.78 -18.00 8.39
N PRO A 247 0.13 -19.18 8.48
CA PRO A 247 -1.01 -19.54 7.64
C PRO A 247 -2.14 -18.50 7.63
N PHE A 248 -2.49 -17.90 8.78
CA PHE A 248 -3.55 -16.90 8.85
C PHE A 248 -3.16 -15.56 8.25
N ILE A 249 -1.91 -15.11 8.42
CA ILE A 249 -1.40 -13.91 7.73
C ILE A 249 -1.42 -14.13 6.21
N ALA A 250 -0.98 -15.29 5.74
CA ALA A 250 -1.01 -15.64 4.33
C ALA A 250 -2.44 -15.67 3.77
N LEU A 251 -3.39 -16.27 4.50
CA LEU A 251 -4.80 -16.34 4.13
C LEU A 251 -5.43 -14.94 4.07
N THR A 252 -5.17 -14.10 5.09
CA THR A 252 -5.64 -12.70 5.16
C THR A 252 -5.13 -11.90 3.96
N THR A 253 -3.84 -12.05 3.64
CA THR A 253 -3.21 -11.34 2.53
C THR A 253 -3.74 -11.83 1.19
N ALA A 254 -3.88 -13.14 0.99
CA ALA A 254 -4.41 -13.73 -0.25
C ALA A 254 -5.88 -13.32 -0.49
N ALA A 255 -6.71 -13.38 0.55
CA ALA A 255 -8.08 -12.89 0.50
C ALA A 255 -8.13 -11.39 0.20
N GLY A 256 -7.21 -10.62 0.79
CA GLY A 256 -7.06 -9.19 0.55
C GLY A 256 -6.67 -8.85 -0.88
N ILE A 257 -5.77 -9.61 -1.50
CA ILE A 257 -5.44 -9.47 -2.94
C ILE A 257 -6.70 -9.67 -3.79
N ALA A 258 -7.48 -10.72 -3.50
CA ALA A 258 -8.73 -10.97 -4.21
C ALA A 258 -9.74 -9.82 -4.01
N GLY A 259 -9.89 -9.32 -2.77
CA GLY A 259 -10.75 -8.19 -2.45
C GLY A 259 -10.33 -6.91 -3.18
N ALA A 260 -9.04 -6.58 -3.15
CA ALA A 260 -8.47 -5.41 -3.83
C ALA A 260 -8.60 -5.47 -5.36
N ALA A 261 -8.61 -6.68 -5.93
CA ALA A 261 -8.82 -6.87 -7.37
C ALA A 261 -10.30 -6.73 -7.79
N VAL A 262 -11.24 -7.20 -6.97
CA VAL A 262 -12.66 -7.36 -7.36
C VAL A 262 -13.54 -6.21 -6.86
N LEU A 263 -13.45 -5.85 -5.58
CA LEU A 263 -14.40 -4.93 -4.95
C LEU A 263 -14.36 -3.50 -5.51
N PRO A 264 -13.19 -2.89 -5.83
CA PRO A 264 -13.14 -1.51 -6.31
C PRO A 264 -13.92 -1.32 -7.61
N GLY A 265 -13.78 -2.25 -8.57
CA GLY A 265 -14.52 -2.20 -9.84
C GLY A 265 -16.03 -2.25 -9.63
N LEU A 266 -16.51 -3.16 -8.76
CA LEU A 266 -17.94 -3.31 -8.45
C LEU A 266 -18.52 -2.09 -7.74
N VAL A 267 -17.74 -1.52 -6.82
CA VAL A 267 -18.17 -0.41 -5.96
C VAL A 267 -18.17 0.91 -6.72
N SER A 268 -17.12 1.17 -7.52
CA SER A 268 -17.02 2.39 -8.32
C SER A 268 -18.05 2.43 -9.44
N ALA A 269 -18.31 1.31 -10.14
CA ALA A 269 -19.35 1.21 -11.16
C ALA A 269 -20.76 1.52 -10.62
N ARG A 270 -21.01 1.26 -9.35
CA ARG A 270 -22.30 1.51 -8.68
C ARG A 270 -22.32 2.77 -7.82
N ASN A 271 -21.26 3.58 -7.85
CA ASN A 271 -21.08 4.75 -6.96
C ASN A 271 -21.27 4.43 -5.47
N ARG A 272 -20.81 3.26 -5.00
CA ARG A 272 -20.97 2.78 -3.62
C ARG A 272 -19.68 2.83 -2.79
N ARG A 273 -18.73 3.71 -3.15
CA ARG A 273 -17.44 3.86 -2.45
C ARG A 273 -17.59 4.05 -0.94
N ARG A 274 -18.51 4.97 -0.54
CA ARG A 274 -18.85 5.19 0.87
C ARG A 274 -19.34 3.92 1.56
N ALA A 275 -20.23 3.17 0.92
CA ALA A 275 -20.78 1.95 1.49
C ALA A 275 -19.69 0.92 1.79
N LEU A 276 -18.72 0.72 0.87
CA LEU A 276 -17.59 -0.18 1.14
C LEU A 276 -16.76 0.28 2.33
N LEU A 277 -16.41 1.56 2.42
CA LEU A 277 -15.59 2.08 3.52
C LEU A 277 -16.31 1.98 4.87
N VAL A 278 -17.63 2.20 4.91
CA VAL A 278 -18.45 1.99 6.12
C VAL A 278 -18.51 0.51 6.47
N THR A 279 -18.77 -0.36 5.48
CA THR A 279 -18.82 -1.82 5.70
C THR A 279 -17.48 -2.33 6.22
N ALA A 280 -16.36 -1.91 5.62
CA ALA A 280 -15.03 -2.35 6.04
C ALA A 280 -14.75 -1.98 7.50
N THR A 281 -14.93 -0.72 7.87
CA THR A 281 -14.68 -0.27 9.24
C THR A 281 -15.63 -0.93 10.25
N ALA A 282 -16.89 -1.16 9.88
CA ALA A 282 -17.84 -1.88 10.73
C ALA A 282 -17.47 -3.37 10.87
N THR A 283 -17.10 -4.02 9.76
CA THR A 283 -16.64 -5.42 9.75
C THR A 283 -15.41 -5.59 10.62
N THR A 284 -14.44 -4.69 10.52
CA THR A 284 -13.24 -4.67 11.39
C THR A 284 -13.62 -4.63 12.88
N ALA A 285 -14.50 -3.71 13.29
CA ALA A 285 -14.95 -3.64 14.68
C ALA A 285 -15.63 -4.92 15.15
N ILE A 286 -16.50 -5.48 14.32
CA ILE A 286 -17.22 -6.73 14.61
C ILE A 286 -16.24 -7.91 14.70
N ILE A 287 -15.35 -8.07 13.74
CA ILE A 287 -14.42 -9.20 13.68
C ILE A 287 -13.50 -9.19 14.90
N PHE A 288 -12.86 -8.07 15.22
CA PHE A 288 -11.95 -8.06 16.37
C PHE A 288 -12.66 -8.21 17.70
N THR A 289 -13.91 -7.75 17.83
CA THR A 289 -14.76 -8.05 18.99
C THR A 289 -15.10 -9.54 19.06
N LEU A 290 -15.46 -10.16 17.92
CA LEU A 290 -15.73 -11.59 17.83
C LEU A 290 -14.51 -12.43 18.20
N LEU A 291 -13.32 -12.07 17.70
CA LEU A 291 -12.05 -12.78 17.97
C LEU A 291 -11.62 -12.62 19.44
N ALA A 292 -12.01 -11.54 20.10
CA ALA A 292 -11.82 -11.38 21.56
C ALA A 292 -12.74 -12.29 22.40
N LEU A 293 -13.83 -12.76 21.83
CA LEU A 293 -14.80 -13.61 22.53
C LEU A 293 -14.70 -15.10 22.16
N VAL A 294 -14.31 -15.41 20.92
CA VAL A 294 -14.28 -16.76 20.36
C VAL A 294 -12.90 -17.08 19.81
N HIS A 295 -12.21 -18.05 20.43
CA HIS A 295 -10.80 -18.35 20.16
C HIS A 295 -10.62 -19.62 19.28
N ALA A 296 -11.69 -20.17 18.71
CA ALA A 296 -11.60 -21.34 17.85
C ALA A 296 -10.80 -21.01 16.57
N PRO A 297 -9.81 -21.84 16.18
CA PRO A 297 -8.97 -21.59 14.99
C PRO A 297 -9.76 -21.38 13.70
N ALA A 298 -10.83 -22.12 13.51
CA ALA A 298 -11.69 -21.96 12.34
C ALA A 298 -12.34 -20.56 12.27
N VAL A 299 -12.74 -20.01 13.44
CA VAL A 299 -13.33 -18.66 13.51
C VAL A 299 -12.26 -17.62 13.19
N PHE A 300 -11.02 -17.76 13.72
CA PHE A 300 -9.91 -16.90 13.36
C PHE A 300 -9.63 -16.92 11.86
N GLY A 301 -9.53 -18.11 11.25
CA GLY A 301 -9.26 -18.26 9.82
C GLY A 301 -10.31 -17.58 8.94
N VAL A 302 -11.59 -17.85 9.19
CA VAL A 302 -12.71 -17.25 8.42
C VAL A 302 -12.77 -15.74 8.66
N ALA A 303 -12.70 -15.29 9.91
CA ALA A 303 -12.78 -13.88 10.25
C ALA A 303 -11.65 -13.05 9.63
N LEU A 304 -10.40 -13.53 9.71
CA LEU A 304 -9.25 -12.89 9.13
C LEU A 304 -9.27 -12.90 7.59
N ALA A 305 -9.82 -13.97 6.96
CA ALA A 305 -10.02 -13.99 5.51
C ALA A 305 -11.04 -12.93 5.07
N VAL A 306 -12.16 -12.81 5.78
CA VAL A 306 -13.19 -11.78 5.52
C VAL A 306 -12.60 -10.39 5.75
N GLU A 307 -11.86 -10.20 6.84
CA GLU A 307 -11.17 -8.93 7.14
C GLU A 307 -10.22 -8.53 6.02
N GLY A 308 -9.32 -9.44 5.61
CA GLY A 308 -8.39 -9.19 4.52
C GLY A 308 -9.11 -8.80 3.23
N PHE A 309 -10.13 -9.58 2.84
CA PHE A 309 -10.91 -9.35 1.63
C PHE A 309 -11.56 -7.97 1.57
N VAL A 310 -12.11 -7.49 2.68
CA VAL A 310 -12.83 -6.22 2.73
C VAL A 310 -11.88 -5.06 3.00
N LEU A 311 -10.96 -5.19 3.98
CA LEU A 311 -10.09 -4.11 4.42
C LEU A 311 -9.07 -3.70 3.35
N LEU A 312 -8.41 -4.67 2.69
CA LEU A 312 -7.39 -4.37 1.70
C LEU A 312 -7.97 -3.75 0.42
N ALA A 313 -9.26 -3.98 0.14
CA ALA A 313 -9.97 -3.32 -0.95
C ALA A 313 -10.21 -1.81 -0.71
N CYS A 314 -10.13 -1.35 0.52
CA CYS A 314 -10.31 0.07 0.86
C CYS A 314 -9.18 0.94 0.30
N LEU A 315 -7.96 0.41 0.20
CA LEU A 315 -6.81 1.15 -0.33
C LEU A 315 -7.04 1.61 -1.78
N PRO A 316 -7.28 0.72 -2.77
CA PRO A 316 -7.51 1.16 -4.14
C PRO A 316 -8.76 2.05 -4.29
N VAL A 317 -9.80 1.84 -3.49
CA VAL A 317 -11.01 2.69 -3.52
C VAL A 317 -10.70 4.11 -3.00
N ALA A 318 -9.94 4.24 -1.93
CA ALA A 318 -9.55 5.55 -1.40
C ALA A 318 -8.62 6.29 -2.38
N LEU A 319 -7.67 5.58 -3.01
CA LEU A 319 -6.76 6.14 -4.01
C LEU A 319 -7.51 6.60 -5.26
N GLU A 320 -8.40 5.77 -5.79
CA GLU A 320 -9.22 6.11 -6.94
C GLU A 320 -10.14 7.31 -6.62
N TRP A 321 -10.78 7.32 -5.46
CA TRP A 321 -11.61 8.45 -5.06
C TRP A 321 -10.81 9.74 -4.91
N SER A 322 -9.59 9.65 -4.39
CA SER A 322 -8.68 10.80 -4.29
C SER A 322 -8.25 11.33 -5.66
N GLU A 323 -7.99 10.45 -6.63
CA GLU A 323 -7.63 10.81 -8.01
C GLU A 323 -8.78 11.52 -8.72
N VAL A 324 -9.97 10.96 -8.65
CA VAL A 324 -11.19 11.56 -9.25
C VAL A 324 -11.47 12.94 -8.63
N HIS A 325 -11.27 13.09 -7.31
CA HIS A 325 -11.56 14.33 -6.60
C HIS A 325 -10.48 15.41 -6.79
N ALA A 326 -9.20 15.07 -6.64
CA ALA A 326 -8.10 16.02 -6.77
C ALA A 326 -7.74 16.33 -8.23
N GLY A 327 -8.17 15.48 -9.14
CA GLY A 327 -7.86 15.53 -10.56
C GLY A 327 -6.47 15.01 -10.91
N PRO A 328 -6.24 14.63 -12.19
CA PRO A 328 -5.00 14.00 -12.65
C PRO A 328 -3.74 14.83 -12.39
N ALA A 329 -3.85 16.16 -12.38
CA ALA A 329 -2.71 17.05 -12.15
C ALA A 329 -2.12 16.92 -10.75
N ARG A 330 -2.95 16.68 -9.72
CA ARG A 330 -2.60 16.60 -8.29
C ARG A 330 -2.56 15.18 -7.75
N ALA A 331 -2.82 14.18 -8.59
CA ALA A 331 -3.01 12.79 -8.18
C ALA A 331 -1.80 12.22 -7.41
N GLY A 332 -0.56 12.54 -7.80
CA GLY A 332 0.64 12.09 -7.09
C GLY A 332 0.75 12.65 -5.67
N THR A 333 0.50 13.95 -5.51
CA THR A 333 0.51 14.59 -4.17
C THR A 333 -0.63 14.09 -3.29
N ALA A 334 -1.83 13.92 -3.84
CA ALA A 334 -2.98 13.38 -3.11
C ALA A 334 -2.71 11.93 -2.64
N THR A 335 -2.23 11.07 -3.55
CA THR A 335 -1.82 9.69 -3.21
C THR A 335 -0.75 9.67 -2.14
N GLY A 336 0.28 10.52 -2.27
CA GLY A 336 1.34 10.63 -1.27
C GLY A 336 0.81 11.01 0.12
N ALA A 337 -0.16 11.92 0.20
CA ALA A 337 -0.77 12.30 1.46
C ALA A 337 -1.58 11.15 2.10
N LEU A 338 -2.31 10.39 1.28
CA LEU A 338 -3.08 9.24 1.75
C LEU A 338 -2.17 8.11 2.23
N LEU A 339 -1.15 7.76 1.46
CA LEU A 339 -0.20 6.71 1.82
C LEU A 339 0.68 7.11 3.02
N LEU A 340 1.05 8.39 3.14
CA LEU A 340 1.71 8.91 4.34
C LEU A 340 0.85 8.66 5.58
N ALA A 341 -0.45 9.00 5.52
CA ALA A 341 -1.36 8.75 6.62
C ALA A 341 -1.47 7.26 6.95
N GLY A 342 -1.55 6.40 5.94
CA GLY A 342 -1.55 4.94 6.11
C GLY A 342 -0.30 4.41 6.80
N ASN A 343 0.88 4.82 6.34
CA ASN A 343 2.16 4.41 6.95
C ASN A 343 2.30 4.92 8.38
N LEU A 344 1.91 6.17 8.65
CA LEU A 344 1.89 6.72 10.00
C LEU A 344 0.94 5.93 10.90
N GLY A 345 -0.24 5.59 10.40
CA GLY A 345 -1.20 4.70 11.10
C GLY A 345 -0.60 3.35 11.41
N GLY A 346 0.15 2.76 10.46
CA GLY A 346 0.91 1.52 10.64
C GLY A 346 1.84 1.60 11.85
N VAL A 347 2.68 2.61 11.91
CA VAL A 347 3.61 2.81 13.03
C VAL A 347 2.84 3.01 14.35
N VAL A 348 1.86 3.91 14.37
CA VAL A 348 1.13 4.24 15.60
C VAL A 348 0.36 3.04 16.14
N LEU A 349 -0.39 2.31 15.31
CA LEU A 349 -1.21 1.19 15.79
C LEU A 349 -0.38 -0.03 16.18
N VAL A 350 0.74 -0.29 15.50
CA VAL A 350 1.70 -1.32 15.94
C VAL A 350 2.20 -1.02 17.36
N LEU A 351 2.59 0.24 17.64
CA LEU A 351 3.05 0.65 18.98
C LEU A 351 1.92 0.63 20.03
N VAL A 352 0.72 1.06 19.66
CA VAL A 352 -0.45 1.01 20.57
C VAL A 352 -0.79 -0.43 20.97
N VAL A 353 -0.81 -1.34 20.00
CA VAL A 353 -1.06 -2.77 20.27
C VAL A 353 0.10 -3.39 21.03
N GLN A 354 1.35 -3.01 20.79
CA GLN A 354 2.52 -3.44 21.52
C GLN A 354 2.37 -3.19 23.03
N ALA A 355 1.86 -2.03 23.41
CA ALA A 355 1.69 -1.66 24.82
C ALA A 355 0.70 -2.56 25.56
N VAL A 356 -0.19 -3.25 24.85
CA VAL A 356 -1.28 -4.06 25.44
C VAL A 356 -1.25 -5.53 25.01
N VAL A 357 -0.36 -5.95 24.10
CA VAL A 357 -0.27 -7.32 23.56
C VAL A 357 0.04 -8.37 24.64
N GLY A 358 0.49 -7.92 25.80
CA GLY A 358 0.57 -8.73 27.03
C GLY A 358 -0.75 -9.43 27.38
N ASN A 359 -1.89 -8.83 27.06
CA ASN A 359 -3.22 -9.41 27.18
C ASN A 359 -3.88 -9.48 25.79
N PRO A 360 -4.06 -10.69 25.20
CA PRO A 360 -4.58 -10.84 23.83
C PRO A 360 -6.01 -10.32 23.67
N TYR A 361 -6.83 -10.41 24.69
CA TYR A 361 -8.22 -9.87 24.70
C TYR A 361 -8.19 -8.34 24.56
N VAL A 362 -7.35 -7.68 25.34
CA VAL A 362 -7.21 -6.22 25.29
C VAL A 362 -6.64 -5.78 23.95
N ALA A 363 -5.65 -6.51 23.40
CA ALA A 363 -5.10 -6.21 22.09
C ALA A 363 -6.17 -6.25 20.98
N LEU A 364 -7.00 -7.30 20.94
CA LEU A 364 -8.10 -7.43 19.98
C LEU A 364 -9.17 -6.35 20.18
N LEU A 365 -9.55 -6.05 21.42
CA LEU A 365 -10.54 -4.99 21.72
C LEU A 365 -10.01 -3.58 21.40
N VAL A 366 -8.73 -3.33 21.54
CA VAL A 366 -8.08 -2.07 21.10
C VAL A 366 -8.16 -1.94 19.59
N MET A 367 -7.91 -3.03 18.82
CA MET A 367 -8.08 -3.01 17.37
C MET A 367 -9.56 -2.76 16.99
N ALA A 368 -10.50 -3.38 17.67
CA ALA A 368 -11.93 -3.12 17.48
C ALA A 368 -12.29 -1.65 17.78
N ALA A 369 -11.81 -1.11 18.89
CA ALA A 369 -12.09 0.26 19.30
C ALA A 369 -11.51 1.31 18.34
N THR A 370 -10.33 1.04 17.75
CA THR A 370 -9.72 1.95 16.74
C THR A 370 -10.52 2.01 15.44
N ALA A 371 -11.35 1.01 15.14
CA ALA A 371 -12.25 1.05 13.98
C ALA A 371 -13.48 1.97 14.20
N LEU A 372 -13.91 2.21 15.44
CA LEU A 372 -15.10 3.02 15.74
C LEU A 372 -15.03 4.46 15.21
N PRO A 373 -13.95 5.24 15.44
CA PRO A 373 -13.82 6.56 14.80
C PRO A 373 -13.78 6.44 13.27
N GLY A 374 -13.27 5.34 12.70
CA GLY A 374 -13.32 5.07 11.27
C GLY A 374 -14.75 4.98 10.75
N ILE A 375 -15.67 4.31 11.47
CA ILE A 375 -17.09 4.26 11.12
C ILE A 375 -17.68 5.67 11.08
N ALA A 376 -17.41 6.47 12.11
CA ALA A 376 -17.92 7.84 12.20
C ALA A 376 -17.42 8.74 11.06
N VAL A 377 -16.14 8.57 10.66
CA VAL A 377 -15.55 9.28 9.52
C VAL A 377 -16.16 8.79 8.19
N ALA A 378 -16.30 7.47 8.01
CA ALA A 378 -16.85 6.89 6.79
C ALA A 378 -18.32 7.30 6.57
N LEU A 379 -19.11 7.36 7.64
CA LEU A 379 -20.50 7.83 7.59
C LEU A 379 -20.63 9.33 7.18
N ARG A 380 -19.58 10.11 7.41
CA ARG A 380 -19.53 11.54 7.00
C ARG A 380 -18.96 11.77 5.59
N LEU A 381 -18.62 10.71 4.86
CA LEU A 381 -18.24 10.83 3.45
C LEU A 381 -19.45 11.24 2.61
N PRO A 382 -19.26 11.97 1.50
CA PRO A 382 -20.36 12.37 0.62
C PRO A 382 -21.02 11.15 -0.03
N ASP A 383 -22.35 11.20 -0.15
CA ASP A 383 -23.10 10.20 -0.91
C ASP A 383 -22.97 10.42 -2.42
N ALA A 384 -23.21 9.36 -3.21
CA ALA A 384 -23.16 9.43 -4.67
C ALA A 384 -24.04 10.55 -5.26
N ARG A 385 -25.19 10.83 -4.64
CA ARG A 385 -26.10 11.91 -5.08
C ARG A 385 -25.52 13.32 -4.87
N GLN A 386 -24.69 13.53 -3.86
CA GLN A 386 -24.06 14.82 -3.56
C GLN A 386 -22.83 15.08 -4.44
N ALA A 387 -22.11 14.03 -4.83
CA ALA A 387 -20.95 14.14 -5.72
C ALA A 387 -21.34 14.61 -7.14
N THR A 388 -22.47 14.14 -7.67
CA THR A 388 -22.99 14.54 -9.00
C THR A 388 -23.50 15.98 -9.01
N ALA A 389 -24.10 16.44 -7.91
CA ALA A 389 -24.60 17.82 -7.81
C ALA A 389 -23.47 18.87 -7.72
N ALA A 390 -22.30 18.49 -7.19
CA ALA A 390 -21.13 19.38 -7.09
C ALA A 390 -20.33 19.49 -8.41
N GLN A 391 -20.56 18.61 -9.37
CA GLN A 391 -19.90 18.59 -10.68
C GLN A 391 -20.69 19.29 -11.80
N VAL A 392 -21.92 19.73 -11.54
CA VAL A 392 -22.68 20.53 -12.53
C VAL A 392 -22.08 21.94 -12.54
N PRO A 393 -21.47 22.40 -13.67
CA PRO A 393 -20.99 23.76 -13.77
C PRO A 393 -22.19 24.71 -13.64
N VAL A 394 -22.03 25.77 -12.84
CA VAL A 394 -22.99 26.90 -12.78
C VAL A 394 -22.86 27.72 -14.08
N SER A 395 -23.21 27.11 -15.20
CA SER A 395 -23.33 27.83 -16.49
C SER A 395 -24.61 27.42 -17.19
N ALA A 396 -25.74 27.84 -16.67
CA ALA A 396 -27.00 28.02 -17.43
C ALA A 396 -28.04 28.75 -16.55
N LYS A 397 -27.69 29.95 -16.07
CA LYS A 397 -28.71 30.96 -15.86
C LYS A 397 -28.62 31.91 -17.06
N GLU A 398 -29.28 31.55 -18.15
CA GLU A 398 -29.64 32.53 -19.13
C GLU A 398 -30.54 33.59 -18.47
N PRO A 399 -30.26 34.88 -18.65
CA PRO A 399 -31.20 35.90 -18.25
C PRO A 399 -32.43 35.83 -19.19
N ARG A 400 -33.59 35.51 -18.65
CA ARG A 400 -34.85 35.71 -19.34
C ARG A 400 -35.01 37.21 -19.57
N ALA A 401 -35.00 37.59 -20.83
CA ALA A 401 -35.43 38.90 -21.32
C ALA A 401 -36.94 39.08 -21.14
#